data_77aea275c82d951ec3cda830d01ad230
#
_entry.id   77aea275c82d951ec3cda830d01ad230
#
_cell.length_a   1.000
_cell.length_b   1.000
_cell.length_c   1.000
_cell.angle_alpha   90.00
_cell.angle_beta   90.00
_cell.angle_gamma   90.00
#
_symmetry.space_group_name_H-M   'P 1'
#
loop_
_entity.id
_entity.type
_entity.pdbx_description
1 polymer ?
#
loop_
_entity_poly.entity_id
_entity_poly.type
_entity_poly.pdbx_seq_one_letter_code
_entity_poly.pdbx_strand_id
1 'polypeptide(L)'
;MNSYLYDDVFIHLKDRSKEDEVADININTVNKYFGDVHVIKDVSLDIKSQSFTVLVGPSGCGKSTMLRMIAGLEDINSGTISIDGQVVNDLPPKQRNIAMVFQSYALYPHMTVFDNMAFGLKLEKRSKDEINERVNEAARILQIEDYLQRKPKQLSGGQRQRVAIGRAITRKPKVFLFDEPLSNLDAALRVQMRVELA
;
A
#
# COMPACT_ATOMS: atom_id res chain seq x y z
N MET A 1 -18.49 18.57 -20.58
CA MET A 1 -17.70 18.78 -19.35
C MET A 1 -17.10 17.41 -18.99
N ASN A 2 -15.89 17.12 -19.52
CA ASN A 2 -15.26 15.81 -19.39
C ASN A 2 -14.74 15.64 -17.96
N SER A 3 -15.38 14.78 -17.19
CA SER A 3 -14.80 14.27 -15.93
C SER A 3 -13.67 13.32 -16.30
N TYR A 4 -12.44 13.81 -16.32
CA TYR A 4 -11.27 12.94 -16.34
C TYR A 4 -11.27 12.14 -15.04
N LEU A 5 -11.51 10.85 -15.14
CA LEU A 5 -11.27 9.89 -14.07
C LEU A 5 -9.75 9.79 -13.90
N TYR A 6 -9.21 10.52 -12.93
CA TYR A 6 -7.82 10.35 -12.53
C TYR A 6 -7.76 9.09 -11.65
N ASP A 7 -6.98 8.12 -12.11
CA ASP A 7 -6.61 6.96 -11.30
C ASP A 7 -5.63 7.44 -10.23
N ASP A 8 -6.13 7.63 -9.00
CA ASP A 8 -5.35 8.17 -7.90
C ASP A 8 -4.51 7.07 -7.25
N VAL A 9 -3.25 7.35 -7.02
CA VAL A 9 -2.31 6.49 -6.32
C VAL A 9 -1.86 7.21 -5.05
N PHE A 10 -1.94 6.52 -3.91
CA PHE A 10 -1.68 7.12 -2.61
C PHE A 10 -0.44 6.53 -1.95
N ILE A 11 0.36 7.40 -1.34
CA ILE A 11 1.46 7.05 -0.44
C ILE A 11 1.13 7.67 0.91
N HIS A 12 0.92 6.84 1.93
CA HIS A 12 0.68 7.28 3.28
C HIS A 12 1.82 6.84 4.19
N LEU A 13 2.42 7.80 4.88
CA LEU A 13 3.46 7.58 5.87
C LEU A 13 2.82 7.75 7.25
N LYS A 14 2.95 6.73 8.09
CA LYS A 14 2.23 6.61 9.36
C LYS A 14 2.63 7.70 10.34
N ASP A 15 1.62 8.32 10.99
CA ASP A 15 1.82 9.14 12.20
C ASP A 15 2.28 8.26 13.37
N ARG A 16 3.39 8.63 14.00
CA ARG A 16 3.88 8.01 15.23
C ARG A 16 3.99 9.08 16.30
N SER A 17 2.98 9.18 17.14
CA SER A 17 3.10 9.84 18.42
C SER A 17 4.01 8.99 19.32
N LYS A 18 5.22 9.48 19.58
CA LYS A 18 6.27 9.00 20.51
C LYS A 18 7.20 7.86 20.01
N GLU A 19 8.46 8.23 19.85
CA GLU A 19 9.71 7.44 19.91
C GLU A 19 10.10 6.53 18.72
N ASP A 20 9.41 6.48 17.62
CA ASP A 20 9.84 5.67 16.48
C ASP A 20 10.20 6.52 15.25
N GLU A 21 11.34 6.17 14.64
CA GLU A 21 11.96 6.84 13.50
C GLU A 21 10.97 7.19 12.38
N VAL A 22 11.08 8.43 11.97
CA VAL A 22 10.30 9.11 10.93
C VAL A 22 10.72 8.62 9.55
N ALA A 23 9.84 7.98 8.78
CA ALA A 23 10.17 7.49 7.45
C ALA A 23 9.98 8.57 6.38
N ASP A 24 11.08 9.12 5.86
CA ASP A 24 11.07 9.92 4.63
C ASP A 24 11.32 9.03 3.43
N ILE A 25 10.68 9.31 2.26
CA ILE A 25 11.07 8.70 0.99
C ILE A 25 11.69 9.77 0.11
N ASN A 26 12.86 9.47 -0.40
CA ASN A 26 13.62 10.36 -1.27
C ASN A 26 13.87 9.64 -2.59
N ILE A 27 13.38 10.22 -3.67
CA ILE A 27 13.55 9.74 -5.04
C ILE A 27 14.41 10.76 -5.75
N ASN A 28 15.54 10.34 -6.32
CA ASN A 28 16.50 11.25 -6.95
C ASN A 28 16.83 10.78 -8.35
N THR A 29 16.42 11.58 -9.33
CA THR A 29 16.69 11.42 -10.79
C THR A 29 16.46 9.98 -11.28
N VAL A 30 15.33 9.39 -10.86
CA VAL A 30 14.99 8.00 -11.18
C VAL A 30 14.49 7.89 -12.61
N ASN A 31 15.03 6.89 -13.31
CA ASN A 31 14.64 6.52 -14.66
C ASN A 31 14.19 5.06 -14.74
N LYS A 32 13.16 4.80 -15.56
CA LYS A 32 12.68 3.46 -15.87
C LYS A 32 12.36 3.29 -17.33
N TYR A 33 12.93 2.24 -17.90
CA TYR A 33 12.67 1.79 -19.28
C TYR A 33 12.03 0.39 -19.26
N PHE A 34 11.11 0.15 -20.20
CA PHE A 34 10.63 -1.18 -20.57
C PHE A 34 10.94 -1.37 -22.06
N GLY A 35 11.98 -2.15 -22.36
CA GLY A 35 12.57 -2.16 -23.71
C GLY A 35 13.00 -0.75 -24.12
N ASP A 36 12.49 -0.28 -25.24
CA ASP A 36 12.80 1.07 -25.78
C ASP A 36 11.87 2.17 -25.22
N VAL A 37 10.89 1.82 -24.42
CA VAL A 37 9.91 2.78 -23.87
C VAL A 37 10.41 3.38 -22.56
N HIS A 38 10.71 4.70 -22.56
CA HIS A 38 11.10 5.45 -21.37
C HIS A 38 9.84 5.90 -20.60
N VAL A 39 9.49 5.15 -19.54
CA VAL A 39 8.23 5.33 -18.77
C VAL A 39 8.39 6.35 -17.64
N ILE A 40 9.49 6.28 -16.87
CA ILE A 40 9.82 7.26 -15.83
C ILE A 40 11.06 8.01 -16.26
N LYS A 41 10.99 9.35 -16.29
CA LYS A 41 11.98 10.23 -16.89
C LYS A 41 12.50 11.23 -15.85
N ASP A 42 13.70 11.00 -15.34
CA ASP A 42 14.42 11.89 -14.40
C ASP A 42 13.55 12.39 -13.22
N VAL A 43 12.72 11.51 -12.65
CA VAL A 43 11.82 11.89 -11.58
C VAL A 43 12.58 12.06 -10.28
N SER A 44 12.41 13.23 -9.65
CA SER A 44 12.89 13.53 -8.31
C SER A 44 11.70 13.97 -7.44
N LEU A 45 11.56 13.38 -6.23
CA LEU A 45 10.44 13.63 -5.34
C LEU A 45 10.87 13.35 -3.89
N ASP A 46 10.55 14.28 -3.01
CA ASP A 46 10.72 14.15 -1.55
C ASP A 46 9.35 13.97 -0.91
N ILE A 47 9.11 12.82 -0.27
CA ILE A 47 7.91 12.53 0.49
C ILE A 47 8.29 12.53 1.96
N LYS A 48 7.80 13.54 2.68
CA LYS A 48 8.09 13.69 4.10
C LYS A 48 7.27 12.73 4.94
N SER A 49 7.85 12.27 6.02
CA SER A 49 7.13 11.48 7.01
C SER A 49 5.83 12.17 7.46
N GLN A 50 4.86 11.37 7.86
CA GLN A 50 3.53 11.83 8.27
C GLN A 50 2.78 12.60 7.16
N SER A 51 3.22 12.47 5.91
CA SER A 51 2.53 13.08 4.78
C SER A 51 1.63 12.07 4.06
N PHE A 52 0.55 12.59 3.52
CA PHE A 52 -0.31 11.86 2.58
C PHE A 52 -0.05 12.42 1.19
N THR A 53 0.63 11.63 0.35
CA THR A 53 1.03 12.05 -1.00
C THR A 53 0.20 11.33 -2.05
N VAL A 54 -0.34 12.07 -3.01
CA VAL A 54 -1.15 11.52 -4.11
C VAL A 54 -0.43 11.76 -5.43
N LEU A 55 -0.20 10.68 -6.19
CA LEU A 55 0.29 10.77 -7.56
C LEU A 55 -0.91 10.83 -8.52
N VAL A 56 -1.08 11.96 -9.19
CA VAL A 56 -2.20 12.21 -10.11
C VAL A 56 -1.68 12.25 -11.55
N GLY A 57 -2.41 11.65 -12.47
CA GLY A 57 -2.07 11.68 -13.89
C GLY A 57 -2.92 10.70 -14.71
N PRO A 58 -2.86 10.80 -16.05
CA PRO A 58 -3.61 9.91 -16.94
C PRO A 58 -3.20 8.44 -16.77
N SER A 59 -4.09 7.52 -17.20
CA SER A 59 -3.75 6.10 -17.24
C SER A 59 -2.50 5.86 -18.09
N GLY A 60 -1.62 4.98 -17.62
CA GLY A 60 -0.37 4.64 -18.31
C GLY A 60 0.78 5.65 -18.16
N CYS A 61 0.65 6.73 -17.38
CA CYS A 61 1.74 7.70 -17.18
C CYS A 61 2.84 7.25 -16.19
N GLY A 62 2.79 6.01 -15.68
CA GLY A 62 3.83 5.44 -14.81
C GLY A 62 3.57 5.45 -13.31
N LYS A 63 2.38 5.87 -12.81
CA LYS A 63 2.05 5.91 -11.37
C LYS A 63 2.26 4.57 -10.66
N SER A 64 1.63 3.51 -11.17
CA SER A 64 1.78 2.16 -10.60
C SER A 64 3.22 1.64 -10.75
N THR A 65 3.94 2.02 -11.82
CA THR A 65 5.35 1.71 -11.98
C THR A 65 6.19 2.36 -10.88
N MET A 66 5.95 3.64 -10.58
CA MET A 66 6.64 4.34 -9.50
C MET A 66 6.39 3.68 -8.15
N LEU A 67 5.15 3.33 -7.82
CA LEU A 67 4.84 2.59 -6.59
C LEU A 67 5.57 1.26 -6.52
N ARG A 68 5.60 0.49 -7.62
CA ARG A 68 6.28 -0.79 -7.67
C ARG A 68 7.79 -0.66 -7.50
N MET A 69 8.40 0.41 -8.03
CA MET A 69 9.82 0.71 -7.82
C MET A 69 10.11 1.05 -6.35
N ILE A 70 9.27 1.87 -5.70
CA ILE A 70 9.37 2.15 -4.26
C ILE A 70 9.21 0.87 -3.46
N ALA A 71 8.26 0.00 -3.87
CA ALA A 71 8.01 -1.29 -3.23
C ALA A 71 9.12 -2.33 -3.44
N GLY A 72 10.02 -2.13 -4.39
CA GLY A 72 11.03 -3.11 -4.79
C GLY A 72 10.46 -4.29 -5.59
N LEU A 73 9.31 -4.09 -6.21
CA LEU A 73 8.65 -5.04 -7.11
C LEU A 73 9.03 -4.79 -8.57
N GLU A 74 9.72 -3.69 -8.84
CA GLU A 74 10.24 -3.30 -10.14
C GLU A 74 11.56 -2.58 -9.93
N ASP A 75 12.57 -2.93 -10.72
CA ASP A 75 13.90 -2.32 -10.64
C ASP A 75 13.91 -0.97 -11.36
N ILE A 76 14.73 -0.04 -10.88
CA ILE A 76 15.04 1.21 -11.59
C ILE A 76 16.19 0.99 -12.58
N ASN A 77 16.29 1.82 -13.62
CA ASN A 77 17.43 1.76 -14.55
C ASN A 77 18.56 2.71 -14.11
N SER A 78 18.22 3.84 -13.51
CA SER A 78 19.19 4.79 -12.93
C SER A 78 18.54 5.65 -11.88
N GLY A 79 19.35 6.39 -11.11
CA GLY A 79 18.92 7.20 -9.99
C GLY A 79 18.93 6.44 -8.67
N THR A 80 18.32 7.01 -7.63
CA THR A 80 18.28 6.40 -6.30
C THR A 80 16.90 6.56 -5.67
N ILE A 81 16.48 5.52 -4.93
CA ILE A 81 15.35 5.58 -4.00
C ILE A 81 15.90 5.30 -2.62
N SER A 82 15.60 6.16 -1.65
CA SER A 82 15.94 5.94 -0.25
C SER A 82 14.72 6.04 0.65
N ILE A 83 14.73 5.26 1.74
CA ILE A 83 13.72 5.26 2.80
C ILE A 83 14.47 5.44 4.11
N ASP A 84 14.11 6.43 4.92
CA ASP A 84 14.83 6.81 6.14
C ASP A 84 16.34 7.04 5.91
N GLY A 85 16.69 7.69 4.80
CA GLY A 85 18.08 7.92 4.41
C GLY A 85 18.84 6.69 3.90
N GLN A 86 18.27 5.49 4.00
CA GLN A 86 18.87 4.26 3.47
C GLN A 86 18.50 4.09 1.99
N VAL A 87 19.49 3.97 1.11
CA VAL A 87 19.25 3.58 -0.30
C VAL A 87 18.71 2.16 -0.35
N VAL A 88 17.58 1.98 -1.05
CA VAL A 88 16.85 0.70 -1.10
C VAL A 88 16.81 0.07 -2.50
N ASN A 89 17.56 0.60 -3.47
CA ASN A 89 17.53 0.12 -4.86
C ASN A 89 17.64 -1.42 -4.94
N ASP A 90 18.62 -1.99 -4.27
CA ASP A 90 18.94 -3.41 -4.32
C ASP A 90 18.25 -4.24 -3.21
N LEU A 91 17.45 -3.59 -2.34
CA LEU A 91 16.75 -4.27 -1.28
C LEU A 91 15.46 -4.91 -1.78
N PRO A 92 15.24 -6.20 -1.50
CA PRO A 92 13.98 -6.86 -1.84
C PRO A 92 12.81 -6.27 -1.01
N PRO A 93 11.56 -6.40 -1.48
CA PRO A 93 10.36 -5.79 -0.84
C PRO A 93 10.25 -6.06 0.66
N LYS A 94 10.60 -7.28 1.10
CA LYS A 94 10.54 -7.69 2.51
C LYS A 94 11.41 -6.83 3.43
N GLN A 95 12.53 -6.31 2.92
CA GLN A 95 13.51 -5.55 3.71
C GLN A 95 13.24 -4.04 3.73
N ARG A 96 12.31 -3.55 2.89
CA ARG A 96 11.97 -2.12 2.79
C ARG A 96 10.97 -1.65 3.85
N ASN A 97 10.45 -2.56 4.67
CA ASN A 97 9.46 -2.27 5.73
C ASN A 97 8.23 -1.46 5.25
N ILE A 98 7.71 -1.84 4.10
CA ILE A 98 6.55 -1.23 3.46
C ILE A 98 5.42 -2.23 3.29
N ALA A 99 4.20 -1.72 3.17
CA ALA A 99 3.04 -2.51 2.76
C ALA A 99 2.41 -1.90 1.51
N MET A 100 2.04 -2.74 0.55
CA MET A 100 1.37 -2.33 -0.67
C MET A 100 -0.01 -2.97 -0.77
N VAL A 101 -1.02 -2.15 -1.06
CA VAL A 101 -2.38 -2.56 -1.37
C VAL A 101 -2.56 -2.44 -2.88
N PHE A 102 -2.82 -3.58 -3.54
CA PHE A 102 -2.97 -3.66 -4.99
C PHE A 102 -4.41 -3.38 -5.41
N GLN A 103 -4.60 -2.87 -6.61
CA GLN A 103 -5.89 -2.66 -7.26
C GLN A 103 -6.78 -3.94 -7.27
N SER A 104 -6.17 -5.11 -7.47
CA SER A 104 -6.86 -6.41 -7.48
C SER A 104 -7.08 -7.01 -6.09
N TYR A 105 -6.76 -6.27 -5.01
CA TYR A 105 -6.78 -6.71 -3.61
C TYR A 105 -5.80 -7.84 -3.27
N ALA A 106 -5.44 -8.69 -4.21
CA ALA A 106 -4.49 -9.82 -4.09
C ALA A 106 -4.74 -10.69 -2.84
N LEU A 107 -6.02 -10.97 -2.50
CA LEU A 107 -6.39 -11.82 -1.38
C LEU A 107 -6.18 -13.29 -1.73
N TYR A 108 -5.76 -14.09 -0.75
CA TYR A 108 -5.66 -15.54 -0.86
C TYR A 108 -7.07 -16.16 -0.80
N PRO A 109 -7.62 -16.71 -1.90
CA PRO A 109 -9.03 -17.10 -1.98
C PRO A 109 -9.41 -18.30 -1.10
N HIS A 110 -8.44 -19.13 -0.76
CA HIS A 110 -8.62 -20.32 0.09
C HIS A 110 -8.56 -20.01 1.59
N MET A 111 -8.05 -18.85 1.98
CA MET A 111 -7.92 -18.40 3.36
C MET A 111 -9.16 -17.62 3.82
N THR A 112 -9.44 -17.64 5.13
CA THR A 112 -10.42 -16.74 5.74
C THR A 112 -9.94 -15.29 5.72
N VAL A 113 -10.80 -14.34 6.07
CA VAL A 113 -10.43 -12.94 6.30
C VAL A 113 -9.35 -12.85 7.38
N PHE A 114 -9.57 -13.52 8.52
CA PHE A 114 -8.59 -13.58 9.60
C PHE A 114 -7.23 -14.08 9.10
N ASP A 115 -7.20 -15.20 8.37
CA ASP A 115 -5.95 -15.79 7.87
C ASP A 115 -5.26 -14.90 6.84
N ASN A 116 -6.01 -14.20 5.99
CA ASN A 116 -5.46 -13.20 5.06
C ASN A 116 -4.77 -12.07 5.82
N MET A 117 -5.40 -11.52 6.87
CA MET A 117 -4.84 -10.45 7.69
C MET A 117 -3.66 -10.93 8.54
N ALA A 118 -3.72 -12.14 9.07
CA ALA A 118 -2.68 -12.75 9.89
C ALA A 118 -1.46 -13.23 9.11
N PHE A 119 -1.55 -13.35 7.78
CA PHE A 119 -0.55 -14.05 6.97
C PHE A 119 0.88 -13.53 7.16
N GLY A 120 1.07 -12.20 7.09
CA GLY A 120 2.38 -11.59 7.29
C GLY A 120 2.96 -11.86 8.68
N LEU A 121 2.12 -11.75 9.73
CA LEU A 121 2.52 -11.99 11.11
C LEU A 121 2.92 -13.46 11.36
N LYS A 122 2.20 -14.40 10.70
CA LYS A 122 2.56 -15.84 10.75
C LYS A 122 3.92 -16.11 10.11
N LEU A 123 4.23 -15.45 8.98
CA LEU A 123 5.55 -15.54 8.34
C LEU A 123 6.66 -14.95 9.21
N GLU A 124 6.35 -13.90 9.98
CA GLU A 124 7.27 -13.30 10.97
C GLU A 124 7.36 -14.12 12.27
N LYS A 125 6.63 -15.24 12.36
CA LYS A 125 6.60 -16.13 13.54
C LYS A 125 6.17 -15.41 14.82
N ARG A 126 5.25 -14.44 14.72
CA ARG A 126 4.68 -13.76 15.89
C ARG A 126 3.86 -14.74 16.75
N SER A 127 3.69 -14.41 18.03
CA SER A 127 2.87 -15.22 18.93
C SER A 127 1.39 -15.22 18.51
N LYS A 128 0.65 -16.26 18.92
CA LYS A 128 -0.79 -16.34 18.64
C LYS A 128 -1.57 -15.17 19.25
N ASP A 129 -1.18 -14.75 20.44
CA ASP A 129 -1.83 -13.66 21.16
C ASP A 129 -1.61 -12.33 20.43
N GLU A 130 -0.38 -12.03 20.01
CA GLU A 130 -0.06 -10.85 19.20
C GLU A 130 -0.79 -10.84 17.84
N ILE A 131 -0.90 -12.01 17.18
CA ILE A 131 -1.65 -12.14 15.92
C ILE A 131 -3.13 -11.83 16.15
N ASN A 132 -3.74 -12.42 17.19
CA ASN A 132 -5.14 -12.19 17.52
C ASN A 132 -5.41 -10.72 17.86
N GLU A 133 -4.58 -10.12 18.70
CA GLU A 133 -4.70 -8.71 19.08
C GLU A 133 -4.65 -7.80 17.84
N ARG A 134 -3.61 -7.90 17.02
CA ARG A 134 -3.42 -7.03 15.85
C ARG A 134 -4.49 -7.22 14.78
N VAL A 135 -4.94 -8.47 14.55
CA VAL A 135 -5.99 -8.75 13.57
C VAL A 135 -7.33 -8.20 14.06
N ASN A 136 -7.69 -8.38 15.34
CA ASN A 136 -8.95 -7.87 15.89
C ASN A 136 -8.94 -6.33 15.95
N GLU A 137 -7.82 -5.70 16.31
CA GLU A 137 -7.66 -4.25 16.26
C GLU A 137 -7.89 -3.70 14.84
N ALA A 138 -7.21 -4.27 13.84
CA ALA A 138 -7.37 -3.86 12.45
C ALA A 138 -8.80 -4.13 11.94
N ALA A 139 -9.43 -5.24 12.32
CA ALA A 139 -10.80 -5.56 11.95
C ALA A 139 -11.79 -4.53 12.51
N ARG A 140 -11.61 -4.11 13.77
CA ARG A 140 -12.42 -3.07 14.41
C ARG A 140 -12.30 -1.72 13.71
N ILE A 141 -11.06 -1.27 13.40
CA ILE A 141 -10.81 -0.02 12.68
C ILE A 141 -11.54 -0.03 11.33
N LEU A 142 -11.54 -1.17 10.64
CA LEU A 142 -12.11 -1.34 9.31
C LEU A 142 -13.57 -1.79 9.31
N GLN A 143 -14.19 -1.99 10.49
CA GLN A 143 -15.58 -2.45 10.65
C GLN A 143 -15.86 -3.76 9.88
N ILE A 144 -14.99 -4.76 10.04
CA ILE A 144 -15.08 -6.07 9.38
C ILE A 144 -15.00 -7.26 10.35
N GLU A 145 -15.25 -7.05 11.65
CA GLU A 145 -15.17 -8.07 12.70
C GLU A 145 -16.08 -9.27 12.38
N ASP A 146 -17.31 -9.02 11.93
CA ASP A 146 -18.31 -10.03 11.61
C ASP A 146 -17.92 -10.90 10.40
N TYR A 147 -16.89 -10.50 9.67
CA TYR A 147 -16.45 -11.18 8.45
C TYR A 147 -15.18 -12.00 8.62
N LEU A 148 -14.55 -11.99 9.81
CA LEU A 148 -13.25 -12.62 10.06
C LEU A 148 -13.19 -14.10 9.66
N GLN A 149 -14.30 -14.84 9.81
CA GLN A 149 -14.39 -16.25 9.47
C GLN A 149 -14.83 -16.51 8.03
N ARG A 150 -15.19 -15.48 7.26
CA ARG A 150 -15.59 -15.63 5.86
C ARG A 150 -14.39 -15.76 4.94
N LYS A 151 -14.62 -16.33 3.76
CA LYS A 151 -13.66 -16.37 2.64
C LYS A 151 -13.90 -15.21 1.67
N PRO A 152 -12.90 -14.77 0.89
CA PRO A 152 -13.03 -13.65 -0.05
C PRO A 152 -14.21 -13.75 -1.02
N LYS A 153 -14.60 -14.96 -1.43
CA LYS A 153 -15.75 -15.18 -2.31
C LYS A 153 -17.11 -14.79 -1.69
N GLN A 154 -17.17 -14.69 -0.37
CA GLN A 154 -18.39 -14.36 0.39
C GLN A 154 -18.49 -12.87 0.72
N LEU A 155 -17.59 -12.04 0.18
CA LEU A 155 -17.45 -10.63 0.48
C LEU A 155 -17.81 -9.76 -0.75
N SER A 156 -18.37 -8.57 -0.49
CA SER A 156 -18.51 -7.53 -1.50
C SER A 156 -17.14 -6.97 -1.94
N GLY A 157 -17.09 -6.16 -3.01
CA GLY A 157 -15.87 -5.49 -3.46
C GLY A 157 -15.24 -4.63 -2.35
N GLY A 158 -16.04 -3.77 -1.71
CA GLY A 158 -15.57 -2.92 -0.61
C GLY A 158 -15.10 -3.70 0.61
N GLN A 159 -15.78 -4.81 0.97
CA GLN A 159 -15.32 -5.69 2.06
C GLN A 159 -13.98 -6.34 1.72
N ARG A 160 -13.79 -6.84 0.49
CA ARG A 160 -12.47 -7.37 0.05
C ARG A 160 -11.37 -6.33 0.13
N GLN A 161 -11.66 -5.10 -0.25
CA GLN A 161 -10.71 -4.00 -0.15
C GLN A 161 -10.32 -3.72 1.31
N ARG A 162 -11.29 -3.62 2.23
CA ARG A 162 -11.01 -3.45 3.67
C ARG A 162 -10.13 -4.58 4.20
N VAL A 163 -10.36 -5.83 3.78
CA VAL A 163 -9.48 -6.96 4.14
C VAL A 163 -8.06 -6.76 3.60
N ALA A 164 -7.89 -6.27 2.38
CA ALA A 164 -6.56 -5.99 1.81
C ALA A 164 -5.83 -4.88 2.57
N ILE A 165 -6.54 -3.83 2.97
CA ILE A 165 -6.02 -2.76 3.84
C ILE A 165 -5.68 -3.34 5.22
N GLY A 166 -6.56 -4.16 5.82
CA GLY A 166 -6.32 -4.83 7.11
C GLY A 166 -5.04 -5.67 7.11
N ARG A 167 -4.81 -6.43 6.04
CA ARG A 167 -3.57 -7.20 5.85
C ARG A 167 -2.32 -6.30 5.83
N ALA A 168 -2.44 -5.08 5.32
CA ALA A 168 -1.36 -4.10 5.34
C ALA A 168 -1.14 -3.51 6.75
N ILE A 169 -2.21 -3.11 7.43
CA ILE A 169 -2.18 -2.46 8.75
C ILE A 169 -1.60 -3.40 9.82
N THR A 170 -1.98 -4.69 9.81
CA THR A 170 -1.52 -5.66 10.83
C THR A 170 0.00 -5.76 10.93
N ARG A 171 0.73 -5.51 9.84
CA ARG A 171 2.20 -5.55 9.81
C ARG A 171 2.87 -4.33 10.46
N LYS A 172 2.13 -3.23 10.69
CA LYS A 172 2.66 -1.95 11.17
C LYS A 172 3.86 -1.46 10.33
N PRO A 173 3.72 -1.34 8.99
CA PRO A 173 4.81 -0.90 8.13
C PRO A 173 5.13 0.59 8.37
N LYS A 174 6.34 1.02 7.99
CA LYS A 174 6.71 2.45 8.00
C LYS A 174 6.02 3.24 6.89
N VAL A 175 5.75 2.60 5.75
CA VAL A 175 5.14 3.20 4.56
C VAL A 175 4.00 2.35 4.04
N PHE A 176 2.87 2.99 3.74
CA PHE A 176 1.76 2.38 3.01
C PHE A 176 1.75 2.89 1.57
N LEU A 177 1.68 1.97 0.62
CA LEU A 177 1.54 2.25 -0.81
C LEU A 177 0.18 1.72 -1.29
N PHE A 178 -0.60 2.56 -1.94
CA PHE A 178 -1.92 2.21 -2.45
C PHE A 178 -1.95 2.40 -3.97
N ASP A 179 -2.10 1.30 -4.71
CA ASP A 179 -2.22 1.29 -6.17
C ASP A 179 -3.70 1.28 -6.54
N GLU A 180 -4.25 2.46 -6.86
CA GLU A 180 -5.66 2.66 -7.19
C GLU A 180 -6.66 2.03 -6.21
N PRO A 181 -6.53 2.27 -4.90
CA PRO A 181 -7.29 1.53 -3.89
C PRO A 181 -8.80 1.75 -4.00
N LEU A 182 -9.24 2.82 -4.66
CA LEU A 182 -10.64 3.23 -4.72
C LEU A 182 -11.28 3.01 -6.09
N SER A 183 -10.54 2.51 -7.09
CA SER A 183 -11.01 2.37 -8.47
C SER A 183 -12.22 1.44 -8.61
N ASN A 184 -12.32 0.41 -7.78
CA ASN A 184 -13.37 -0.61 -7.83
C ASN A 184 -14.54 -0.35 -6.86
N LEU A 185 -14.61 0.84 -6.24
CA LEU A 185 -15.68 1.22 -5.32
C LEU A 185 -16.73 2.07 -6.01
N ASP A 186 -17.99 1.96 -5.56
CA ASP A 186 -19.02 2.94 -5.91
C ASP A 186 -18.69 4.33 -5.34
N ALA A 187 -19.37 5.36 -5.87
CA ALA A 187 -19.05 6.76 -5.55
C ALA A 187 -19.22 7.08 -4.06
N ALA A 188 -20.25 6.54 -3.40
CA ALA A 188 -20.53 6.83 -1.99
C ALA A 188 -19.47 6.20 -1.07
N LEU A 189 -19.14 4.93 -1.31
CA LEU A 189 -18.11 4.21 -0.55
C LEU A 189 -16.71 4.80 -0.79
N ARG A 190 -16.44 5.31 -1.99
CA ARG A 190 -15.18 5.99 -2.32
C ARG A 190 -14.97 7.25 -1.47
N VAL A 191 -16.03 8.07 -1.29
CA VAL A 191 -15.96 9.26 -0.43
C VAL A 191 -15.70 8.88 1.02
N GLN A 192 -16.41 7.87 1.55
CA GLN A 192 -16.20 7.39 2.91
C GLN A 192 -14.76 6.89 3.12
N MET A 193 -14.26 6.06 2.22
CA MET A 193 -12.90 5.50 2.33
C MET A 193 -11.80 6.57 2.24
N ARG A 194 -12.00 7.66 1.49
CA ARG A 194 -11.06 8.79 1.48
C ARG A 194 -10.93 9.44 2.85
N VAL A 195 -12.03 9.57 3.58
CA VAL A 195 -12.02 10.13 4.95
C VAL A 195 -11.35 9.17 5.95
N GLU A 196 -11.54 7.86 5.78
CA GLU A 196 -10.94 6.85 6.66
C GLU A 196 -9.42 6.64 6.42
N LEU A 197 -8.93 6.97 5.21
CA LEU A 197 -7.52 6.83 4.83
C LEU A 197 -6.70 8.12 5.05
N ALA A 198 -7.34 9.26 5.21
CA ALA A 198 -6.70 10.55 5.50
C ALA A 198 -6.50 10.75 6.99
#